data_1b836a2a1f9903278317a7ff8ae2f425
#
_entry.id   1b836a2a1f9903278317a7ff8ae2f425
#
_cell.length_a   1.000
_cell.length_b   1.000
_cell.length_c   1.000
_cell.angle_alpha   90.00
_cell.angle_beta   90.00
_cell.angle_gamma   90.00
#
_symmetry.space_group_name_H-M   'P 1'
#
loop_
_entity.id
_entity.type
_entity.pdbx_description
1 polymer ?
#
loop_
_entity_poly.entity_id
_entity_poly.type
_entity_poly.pdbx_seq_one_letter_code
_entity_poly.pdbx_strand_id
1 'polypeptide(L)'
;MAERIECAVIGAGVVGLAVARRLAMSGREVVVLEAEEAFGTHASSRNSEVIHAGIYYPTGSLKARLCVAGRLALYRYCAEHDVRHHRIGKVIVACDETELAGLGKYLEQATINGVEGLRMLTTRELEELEPEVRCVAGFLSPATGIIDSHGLMLAYLGDAESHGAALALASPVVSGRVEDDGIVLEVGGAEPMSIKCGMVVNSTGFNAQAVARSIAGIPPQSVPPTHYAIGHYYTLSGAAPFRRLIYPVARQDWLGVHVTIDLGGRVKFGPDLAWIDRVDYRFDESREAAFYHAIRRYYPGLKDGALQPGYTGIRPKIHGPGQPAPDFVIQDQRDHGVAGLVNLYGIESPGLTSSLAVADHVAALLEVASSRREGSVP
;
A
#
# COMPACT_ATOMS: atom_id res chain seq x y z
N MET A 1 -37.05 2.19 4.09
CA MET A 1 -36.60 1.79 2.73
C MET A 1 -35.13 2.15 2.64
N ALA A 2 -34.30 1.31 2.03
CA ALA A 2 -32.90 1.64 1.82
C ALA A 2 -32.77 2.84 0.87
N GLU A 3 -31.94 3.81 1.23
CA GLU A 3 -31.59 4.91 0.35
C GLU A 3 -30.78 4.39 -0.84
N ARG A 4 -31.06 4.89 -2.05
CA ARG A 4 -30.32 4.45 -3.25
C ARG A 4 -29.16 5.39 -3.52
N ILE A 5 -27.99 4.79 -3.66
CA ILE A 5 -26.71 5.46 -3.99
C ILE A 5 -26.06 4.70 -5.14
N GLU A 6 -25.49 5.38 -6.10
CA GLU A 6 -24.88 4.72 -7.24
C GLU A 6 -23.67 3.85 -6.84
N CYS A 7 -22.70 4.44 -6.11
CA CYS A 7 -21.46 3.78 -5.71
C CYS A 7 -21.17 3.93 -4.22
N ALA A 8 -20.83 2.84 -3.54
CA ALA A 8 -20.24 2.87 -2.22
C ALA A 8 -18.79 2.37 -2.25
N VAL A 9 -17.87 3.14 -1.66
CA VAL A 9 -16.49 2.73 -1.39
C VAL A 9 -16.35 2.50 0.11
N ILE A 10 -16.05 1.27 0.52
CA ILE A 10 -15.92 0.91 1.93
C ILE A 10 -14.44 1.01 2.30
N GLY A 11 -14.13 1.92 3.26
CA GLY A 11 -12.79 2.23 3.75
C GLY A 11 -12.17 3.46 3.09
N ALA A 12 -11.84 4.47 3.91
CA ALA A 12 -11.20 5.73 3.51
C ALA A 12 -9.66 5.71 3.71
N GLY A 13 -9.01 4.59 3.41
CA GLY A 13 -7.57 4.52 3.25
C GLY A 13 -7.12 5.11 1.90
N VAL A 14 -5.80 5.19 1.67
CA VAL A 14 -5.23 5.78 0.44
C VAL A 14 -5.78 5.17 -0.85
N VAL A 15 -6.07 3.86 -0.85
CA VAL A 15 -6.63 3.17 -2.02
C VAL A 15 -8.10 3.49 -2.19
N GLY A 16 -8.90 3.44 -1.10
CA GLY A 16 -10.32 3.76 -1.15
C GLY A 16 -10.57 5.21 -1.59
N LEU A 17 -9.81 6.16 -1.07
CA LEU A 17 -9.89 7.57 -1.48
C LEU A 17 -9.49 7.77 -2.95
N ALA A 18 -8.44 7.08 -3.44
CA ALA A 18 -8.08 7.12 -4.86
C ALA A 18 -9.19 6.57 -5.76
N VAL A 19 -9.85 5.46 -5.33
CA VAL A 19 -10.99 4.87 -6.05
C VAL A 19 -12.18 5.81 -6.05
N ALA A 20 -12.56 6.36 -4.88
CA ALA A 20 -13.66 7.30 -4.75
C ALA A 20 -13.45 8.52 -5.65
N ARG A 21 -12.25 9.11 -5.61
CA ARG A 21 -11.83 10.18 -6.51
C ARG A 21 -12.07 9.81 -8.00
N ARG A 22 -11.55 8.66 -8.42
CA ARG A 22 -11.63 8.21 -9.82
C ARG A 22 -13.08 8.02 -10.29
N LEU A 23 -13.92 7.45 -9.42
CA LEU A 23 -15.33 7.24 -9.72
C LEU A 23 -16.11 8.57 -9.75
N ALA A 24 -15.90 9.45 -8.77
CA ALA A 24 -16.55 10.77 -8.73
C ALA A 24 -16.16 11.64 -9.95
N MET A 25 -14.89 11.65 -10.33
CA MET A 25 -14.41 12.34 -11.55
C MET A 25 -15.01 11.79 -12.85
N SER A 26 -15.53 10.56 -12.84
CA SER A 26 -16.30 10.02 -13.99
C SER A 26 -17.79 10.37 -13.94
N GLY A 27 -18.21 11.23 -13.01
CA GLY A 27 -19.60 11.74 -12.89
C GLY A 27 -20.52 10.81 -12.09
N ARG A 28 -19.98 9.84 -11.33
CA ARG A 28 -20.78 8.94 -10.51
C ARG A 28 -21.07 9.53 -9.14
N GLU A 29 -22.24 9.26 -8.60
CA GLU A 29 -22.57 9.53 -7.21
C GLU A 29 -21.82 8.53 -6.30
N VAL A 30 -20.95 9.01 -5.43
CA VAL A 30 -20.07 8.19 -4.59
C VAL A 30 -20.21 8.53 -3.11
N VAL A 31 -20.43 7.51 -2.28
CA VAL A 31 -20.26 7.61 -0.82
C VAL A 31 -19.07 6.78 -0.38
N VAL A 32 -18.21 7.36 0.47
CA VAL A 32 -17.12 6.65 1.14
C VAL A 32 -17.55 6.37 2.57
N LEU A 33 -17.58 5.10 2.96
CA LEU A 33 -17.97 4.65 4.31
C LEU A 33 -16.70 4.27 5.08
N GLU A 34 -16.36 5.05 6.12
CA GLU A 34 -15.22 4.78 6.98
C GLU A 34 -15.69 4.42 8.40
N ALA A 35 -15.14 3.34 8.93
CA ALA A 35 -15.50 2.86 10.27
C ALA A 35 -14.94 3.72 11.40
N GLU A 36 -13.79 4.36 11.16
CA GLU A 36 -13.08 5.16 12.13
C GLU A 36 -13.57 6.62 12.13
N GLU A 37 -13.15 7.39 13.15
CA GLU A 37 -13.47 8.82 13.28
C GLU A 37 -12.65 9.71 12.33
N ALA A 38 -11.68 9.14 11.61
CA ALA A 38 -10.84 9.85 10.65
C ALA A 38 -10.41 8.92 9.51
N PHE A 39 -10.15 9.49 8.34
CA PHE A 39 -9.61 8.73 7.21
C PHE A 39 -8.14 8.32 7.44
N GLY A 40 -7.71 7.24 6.82
CA GLY A 40 -6.31 6.83 6.74
C GLY A 40 -5.67 6.34 8.05
N THR A 41 -6.44 6.03 9.08
CA THR A 41 -5.98 5.75 10.45
C THR A 41 -5.14 4.48 10.63
N HIS A 42 -5.19 3.53 9.70
CA HIS A 42 -4.51 2.23 9.78
C HIS A 42 -3.28 2.14 8.88
N ALA A 43 -3.23 1.15 7.97
CA ALA A 43 -2.07 0.89 7.11
C ALA A 43 -1.63 2.11 6.29
N SER A 44 -2.56 3.00 5.94
CA SER A 44 -2.30 4.18 5.13
C SER A 44 -1.50 5.27 5.83
N SER A 45 -1.55 5.37 7.17
CA SER A 45 -0.73 6.30 7.99
C SER A 45 0.44 5.62 8.69
N ARG A 46 0.54 4.28 8.62
CA ARG A 46 1.55 3.49 9.33
C ARG A 46 2.41 2.69 8.37
N ASN A 47 3.07 3.40 7.45
CA ASN A 47 3.90 2.86 6.39
C ASN A 47 5.22 3.64 6.27
N SER A 48 6.07 3.27 5.33
CA SER A 48 7.38 3.91 5.12
C SER A 48 7.32 5.20 4.31
N GLU A 49 6.16 5.60 3.78
CA GLU A 49 5.96 6.77 2.93
C GLU A 49 6.88 6.80 1.69
N VAL A 50 7.14 5.63 1.12
CA VAL A 50 8.03 5.46 -0.03
C VAL A 50 7.23 5.38 -1.32
N ILE A 51 7.60 6.20 -2.30
CA ILE A 51 7.20 6.04 -3.70
C ILE A 51 8.14 4.99 -4.31
N HIS A 52 7.65 3.76 -4.42
CA HIS A 52 8.42 2.62 -4.94
C HIS A 52 8.63 2.70 -6.44
N ALA A 53 9.80 2.26 -6.91
CA ALA A 53 10.10 2.23 -8.34
C ALA A 53 9.49 1.03 -9.09
N GLY A 54 9.26 -0.11 -8.40
CA GLY A 54 8.79 -1.37 -9.03
C GLY A 54 9.85 -2.47 -9.10
N ILE A 55 10.88 -2.42 -8.25
CA ILE A 55 12.10 -3.25 -8.34
C ILE A 55 11.83 -4.73 -8.00
N TYR A 56 11.06 -4.99 -6.93
CA TYR A 56 11.04 -6.28 -6.23
C TYR A 56 9.92 -7.22 -6.67
N TYR A 57 8.98 -6.75 -7.49
CA TYR A 57 7.75 -7.49 -7.77
C TYR A 57 7.92 -8.40 -8.99
N PRO A 58 7.39 -9.64 -8.95
CA PRO A 58 7.48 -10.57 -10.08
C PRO A 58 6.99 -9.92 -11.38
N THR A 59 7.74 -10.08 -12.43
CA THR A 59 7.41 -9.52 -13.74
C THR A 59 6.04 -9.99 -14.21
N GLY A 60 5.23 -9.07 -14.72
CA GLY A 60 3.86 -9.32 -15.17
C GLY A 60 2.80 -9.34 -14.06
N SER A 61 3.19 -9.36 -12.78
CA SER A 61 2.26 -9.27 -11.65
C SER A 61 1.50 -7.93 -11.63
N LEU A 62 0.34 -7.90 -10.97
CA LEU A 62 -0.39 -6.65 -10.71
C LEU A 62 0.48 -5.68 -9.91
N LYS A 63 1.18 -6.17 -8.87
CA LYS A 63 2.12 -5.35 -8.08
C LYS A 63 3.17 -4.66 -8.97
N ALA A 64 3.79 -5.39 -9.92
CA ALA A 64 4.79 -4.82 -10.81
C ALA A 64 4.19 -3.76 -11.75
N ARG A 65 3.12 -4.12 -12.46
CA ARG A 65 2.46 -3.23 -13.43
C ARG A 65 1.88 -1.99 -12.78
N LEU A 66 1.09 -2.17 -11.70
CA LEU A 66 0.42 -1.07 -11.02
C LEU A 66 1.41 -0.18 -10.23
N CYS A 67 2.54 -0.73 -9.77
CA CYS A 67 3.58 0.07 -9.13
C CYS A 67 4.27 1.02 -10.13
N VAL A 68 4.67 0.53 -11.29
CA VAL A 68 5.35 1.36 -12.29
C VAL A 68 4.41 2.43 -12.85
N ALA A 69 3.18 2.03 -13.26
CA ALA A 69 2.16 2.97 -13.74
C ALA A 69 1.75 3.97 -12.66
N GLY A 70 1.48 3.48 -11.43
CA GLY A 70 1.08 4.29 -10.29
C GLY A 70 2.16 5.29 -9.88
N ARG A 71 3.43 4.90 -9.89
CA ARG A 71 4.55 5.82 -9.62
C ARG A 71 4.56 7.02 -10.56
N LEU A 72 4.40 6.77 -11.86
CA LEU A 72 4.39 7.84 -12.86
C LEU A 72 3.19 8.78 -12.67
N ALA A 73 2.01 8.21 -12.44
CA ALA A 73 0.80 8.98 -12.14
C ALA A 73 0.93 9.75 -10.83
N LEU A 74 1.50 9.12 -9.79
CA LEU A 74 1.64 9.72 -8.45
C LEU A 74 2.57 10.92 -8.44
N TYR A 75 3.73 10.84 -9.10
CA TYR A 75 4.63 12.01 -9.21
C TYR A 75 3.97 13.19 -9.93
N ARG A 76 3.22 12.92 -11.00
CA ARG A 76 2.45 13.95 -11.72
C ARG A 76 1.40 14.55 -10.81
N TYR A 77 0.59 13.70 -10.19
CA TYR A 77 -0.47 14.12 -9.28
C TYR A 77 0.06 14.98 -8.13
N CYS A 78 1.15 14.56 -7.50
CA CYS A 78 1.76 15.32 -6.40
C CYS A 78 2.22 16.71 -6.85
N ALA A 79 2.76 16.84 -8.06
CA ALA A 79 3.19 18.12 -8.61
C ALA A 79 1.98 19.03 -8.96
N GLU A 80 0.88 18.46 -9.44
CA GLU A 80 -0.35 19.19 -9.81
C GLU A 80 -1.17 19.65 -8.60
N HIS A 81 -1.04 18.95 -7.45
CA HIS A 81 -1.85 19.18 -6.24
C HIS A 81 -1.03 19.64 -5.04
N ASP A 82 0.23 20.09 -5.24
CA ASP A 82 1.13 20.56 -4.19
C ASP A 82 1.34 19.57 -3.04
N VAL A 83 1.20 18.25 -3.30
CA VAL A 83 1.50 17.22 -2.32
C VAL A 83 3.00 17.12 -2.15
N ARG A 84 3.48 17.32 -0.92
CA ARG A 84 4.91 17.29 -0.61
C ARG A 84 5.50 15.90 -0.90
N HIS A 85 6.53 15.88 -1.72
CA HIS A 85 7.25 14.67 -2.08
C HIS A 85 8.67 15.01 -2.52
N HIS A 86 9.59 14.06 -2.40
CA HIS A 86 10.96 14.21 -2.90
C HIS A 86 11.42 12.95 -3.62
N ARG A 87 11.97 13.10 -4.81
CA ARG A 87 12.61 12.03 -5.58
C ARG A 87 14.06 11.89 -5.16
N ILE A 88 14.29 11.42 -3.91
CA ILE A 88 15.64 11.35 -3.31
C ILE A 88 16.46 10.16 -3.79
N GLY A 89 15.85 9.20 -4.47
CA GLY A 89 16.50 7.99 -4.92
C GLY A 89 16.68 6.94 -3.81
N LYS A 90 17.10 5.76 -4.24
CA LYS A 90 17.37 4.61 -3.38
C LYS A 90 18.64 3.92 -3.87
N VAL A 91 19.51 3.53 -2.94
CA VAL A 91 20.62 2.64 -3.22
C VAL A 91 20.28 1.24 -2.67
N ILE A 92 20.28 0.25 -3.54
CA ILE A 92 20.16 -1.15 -3.16
C ILE A 92 21.58 -1.68 -3.02
N VAL A 93 21.89 -2.30 -1.87
CA VAL A 93 23.25 -2.70 -1.50
C VAL A 93 23.37 -4.19 -1.20
N ALA A 94 24.47 -4.80 -1.66
CA ALA A 94 24.94 -6.10 -1.21
C ALA A 94 25.97 -5.87 -0.10
N CYS A 95 25.68 -6.34 1.11
CA CYS A 95 26.58 -6.16 2.25
C CYS A 95 27.76 -7.11 2.23
N ASP A 96 27.64 -8.23 1.55
CA ASP A 96 28.71 -9.21 1.34
C ASP A 96 28.56 -9.91 -0.03
N GLU A 97 29.58 -10.70 -0.40
CA GLU A 97 29.64 -11.36 -1.71
C GLU A 97 28.53 -12.37 -1.95
N THR A 98 27.95 -12.95 -0.89
CA THR A 98 26.84 -13.93 -1.03
C THR A 98 25.56 -13.27 -1.53
N GLU A 99 25.45 -11.95 -1.42
CA GLU A 99 24.29 -11.14 -1.84
C GLU A 99 24.39 -10.63 -3.29
N LEU A 100 25.57 -10.75 -3.94
CA LEU A 100 25.79 -10.24 -5.30
C LEU A 100 24.81 -10.82 -6.33
N ALA A 101 24.56 -12.11 -6.25
CA ALA A 101 23.59 -12.77 -7.14
C ALA A 101 22.17 -12.24 -6.95
N GLY A 102 21.76 -11.93 -5.70
CA GLY A 102 20.48 -11.31 -5.37
C GLY A 102 20.38 -9.89 -5.91
N LEU A 103 21.45 -9.10 -5.78
CA LEU A 103 21.54 -7.75 -6.33
C LEU A 103 21.35 -7.74 -7.85
N GLY A 104 22.04 -8.64 -8.56
CA GLY A 104 21.92 -8.79 -10.01
C GLY A 104 20.48 -9.14 -10.44
N LYS A 105 19.83 -10.08 -9.74
CA LYS A 105 18.43 -10.45 -10.01
C LYS A 105 17.48 -9.26 -9.84
N TYR A 106 17.67 -8.45 -8.79
CA TYR A 106 16.82 -7.25 -8.60
C TYR A 106 17.01 -6.25 -9.72
N LEU A 107 18.24 -6.02 -10.19
CA LEU A 107 18.52 -5.10 -11.28
C LEU A 107 17.89 -5.58 -12.60
N GLU A 108 18.05 -6.86 -12.93
CA GLU A 108 17.44 -7.48 -14.10
C GLU A 108 15.91 -7.39 -14.07
N GLN A 109 15.30 -7.84 -12.98
CA GLN A 109 13.84 -7.81 -12.79
C GLN A 109 13.29 -6.39 -12.87
N ALA A 110 13.95 -5.43 -12.24
CA ALA A 110 13.55 -4.04 -12.28
C ALA A 110 13.62 -3.47 -13.71
N THR A 111 14.65 -3.83 -14.48
CA THR A 111 14.79 -3.43 -15.88
C THR A 111 13.64 -3.99 -16.72
N ILE A 112 13.32 -5.28 -16.57
CA ILE A 112 12.21 -5.93 -17.27
C ILE A 112 10.87 -5.30 -16.87
N ASN A 113 10.70 -4.92 -15.60
CA ASN A 113 9.50 -4.23 -15.11
C ASN A 113 9.36 -2.79 -15.63
N GLY A 114 10.34 -2.25 -16.35
CA GLY A 114 10.30 -0.88 -16.89
C GLY A 114 10.69 0.20 -15.87
N VAL A 115 11.53 -0.15 -14.88
CA VAL A 115 12.11 0.84 -13.98
C VAL A 115 13.26 1.55 -14.67
N GLU A 116 13.13 2.85 -14.84
CA GLU A 116 14.08 3.68 -15.58
C GLU A 116 15.25 4.17 -14.72
N GLY A 117 16.39 4.45 -15.38
CA GLY A 117 17.53 5.12 -14.77
C GLY A 117 18.34 4.27 -13.78
N LEU A 118 18.12 2.95 -13.73
CA LEU A 118 18.88 2.04 -12.88
C LEU A 118 20.34 2.02 -13.31
N ARG A 119 21.26 2.10 -12.36
CA ARG A 119 22.68 2.14 -12.64
C ARG A 119 23.48 1.44 -11.55
N MET A 120 24.29 0.44 -11.94
CA MET A 120 25.31 -0.10 -11.05
C MET A 120 26.29 1.00 -10.63
N LEU A 121 26.71 0.96 -9.38
CA LEU A 121 27.64 1.93 -8.80
C LEU A 121 29.00 1.27 -8.60
N THR A 122 30.05 1.99 -8.95
CA THR A 122 31.40 1.65 -8.52
C THR A 122 31.55 1.90 -7.01
N THR A 123 32.55 1.28 -6.38
CA THR A 123 32.85 1.48 -4.94
C THR A 123 33.06 2.97 -4.63
N ARG A 124 33.79 3.68 -5.47
CA ARG A 124 34.01 5.11 -5.32
C ARG A 124 32.71 5.92 -5.36
N GLU A 125 31.83 5.62 -6.31
CA GLU A 125 30.51 6.29 -6.41
C GLU A 125 29.64 6.00 -5.20
N LEU A 126 29.67 4.78 -4.64
CA LEU A 126 28.95 4.44 -3.42
C LEU A 126 29.46 5.26 -2.23
N GLU A 127 30.78 5.36 -2.05
CA GLU A 127 31.41 6.16 -1.00
C GLU A 127 31.11 7.67 -1.14
N GLU A 128 31.09 8.20 -2.36
CA GLU A 128 30.74 9.60 -2.63
C GLU A 128 29.25 9.89 -2.38
N LEU A 129 28.38 8.95 -2.73
CA LEU A 129 26.93 9.08 -2.58
C LEU A 129 26.47 8.91 -1.14
N GLU A 130 27.00 7.89 -0.44
CA GLU A 130 26.59 7.49 0.92
C GLU A 130 27.84 7.09 1.74
N PRO A 131 28.60 8.07 2.25
CA PRO A 131 29.92 7.84 2.88
C PRO A 131 29.89 6.90 4.09
N GLU A 132 28.75 6.84 4.79
CA GLU A 132 28.58 6.01 5.99
C GLU A 132 28.14 4.57 5.68
N VAL A 133 27.78 4.28 4.42
CA VAL A 133 27.35 2.95 4.00
C VAL A 133 28.55 2.07 3.65
N ARG A 134 28.57 0.85 4.17
CA ARG A 134 29.56 -0.17 3.85
C ARG A 134 28.87 -1.33 3.11
N CYS A 135 29.33 -1.59 1.90
CA CYS A 135 28.82 -2.68 1.07
C CYS A 135 29.88 -3.10 0.04
N VAL A 136 29.71 -4.27 -0.56
CA VAL A 136 30.62 -4.78 -1.61
C VAL A 136 30.15 -4.38 -3.00
N ALA A 137 28.85 -4.10 -3.19
CA ALA A 137 28.28 -3.61 -4.43
C ALA A 137 26.92 -2.95 -4.18
N GLY A 138 26.46 -2.17 -5.14
CA GLY A 138 25.13 -1.58 -5.11
C GLY A 138 24.71 -1.00 -6.44
N PHE A 139 23.43 -0.70 -6.57
CA PHE A 139 22.89 0.05 -7.70
C PHE A 139 21.95 1.17 -7.25
N LEU A 140 21.93 2.24 -8.02
CA LEU A 140 21.06 3.40 -7.80
C LEU A 140 19.74 3.21 -8.54
N SER A 141 18.63 3.47 -7.83
CA SER A 141 17.28 3.65 -8.39
C SER A 141 16.85 5.10 -8.18
N PRO A 142 17.04 5.99 -9.16
CA PRO A 142 16.69 7.41 -9.03
C PRO A 142 15.19 7.66 -9.07
N ALA A 143 14.39 6.69 -9.53
CA ALA A 143 12.95 6.79 -9.64
C ALA A 143 12.21 6.61 -8.29
N THR A 144 12.90 6.16 -7.25
CA THR A 144 12.34 6.01 -5.90
C THR A 144 12.28 7.37 -5.20
N GLY A 145 11.24 7.59 -4.39
CA GLY A 145 11.08 8.82 -3.61
C GLY A 145 10.36 8.61 -2.31
N ILE A 146 10.06 9.72 -1.66
CA ILE A 146 9.30 9.82 -0.41
C ILE A 146 8.16 10.81 -0.58
N ILE A 147 7.09 10.65 0.20
CA ILE A 147 5.85 11.42 0.06
C ILE A 147 5.23 11.70 1.42
N ASP A 148 4.48 12.78 1.52
CA ASP A 148 3.50 13.02 2.58
C ASP A 148 2.24 12.20 2.28
N SER A 149 2.11 11.04 2.91
CA SER A 149 0.98 10.14 2.68
C SER A 149 -0.34 10.72 3.18
N HIS A 150 -0.32 11.55 4.23
CA HIS A 150 -1.52 12.21 4.74
C HIS A 150 -1.96 13.33 3.80
N GLY A 151 -1.03 14.19 3.35
CA GLY A 151 -1.30 15.23 2.36
C GLY A 151 -1.84 14.63 1.05
N LEU A 152 -1.33 13.47 0.63
CA LEU A 152 -1.85 12.74 -0.53
C LEU A 152 -3.31 12.32 -0.35
N MET A 153 -3.65 11.72 0.79
CA MET A 153 -5.03 11.29 1.08
C MET A 153 -5.98 12.48 1.17
N LEU A 154 -5.53 13.59 1.76
CA LEU A 154 -6.31 14.82 1.83
C LEU A 154 -6.58 15.40 0.44
N ALA A 155 -5.59 15.38 -0.46
CA ALA A 155 -5.76 15.83 -1.84
C ALA A 155 -6.74 14.91 -2.61
N TYR A 156 -6.65 13.57 -2.44
CA TYR A 156 -7.62 12.65 -3.03
C TYR A 156 -9.04 12.89 -2.55
N LEU A 157 -9.21 13.12 -1.24
CA LEU A 157 -10.51 13.44 -0.65
C LEU A 157 -11.07 14.75 -1.22
N GLY A 158 -10.25 15.82 -1.24
CA GLY A 158 -10.66 17.10 -1.80
C GLY A 158 -11.09 17.02 -3.26
N ASP A 159 -10.37 16.26 -4.09
CA ASP A 159 -10.77 16.01 -5.47
C ASP A 159 -12.09 15.23 -5.54
N ALA A 160 -12.25 14.18 -4.73
CA ALA A 160 -13.48 13.39 -4.70
C ALA A 160 -14.70 14.25 -4.31
N GLU A 161 -14.58 15.05 -3.25
CA GLU A 161 -15.65 15.93 -2.76
C GLU A 161 -15.97 17.05 -3.76
N SER A 162 -14.96 17.62 -4.43
CA SER A 162 -15.19 18.63 -5.49
C SER A 162 -15.96 18.11 -6.68
N HIS A 163 -16.00 16.77 -6.84
CA HIS A 163 -16.78 16.06 -7.87
C HIS A 163 -18.04 15.38 -7.30
N GLY A 164 -18.47 15.77 -6.10
CA GLY A 164 -19.74 15.36 -5.52
C GLY A 164 -19.69 14.06 -4.68
N ALA A 165 -18.51 13.51 -4.39
CA ALA A 165 -18.44 12.41 -3.43
C ALA A 165 -18.67 12.92 -1.99
N ALA A 166 -19.20 12.03 -1.14
CA ALA A 166 -19.38 12.28 0.28
C ALA A 166 -18.56 11.28 1.11
N LEU A 167 -17.92 11.77 2.19
CA LEU A 167 -17.25 10.93 3.18
C LEU A 167 -18.11 10.84 4.45
N ALA A 168 -18.48 9.61 4.81
CA ALA A 168 -19.17 9.28 6.06
C ALA A 168 -18.17 8.59 7.02
N LEU A 169 -17.74 9.32 8.05
CA LEU A 169 -16.88 8.81 9.13
C LEU A 169 -17.72 8.12 10.21
N ALA A 170 -17.09 7.33 11.06
CA ALA A 170 -17.75 6.54 12.11
C ALA A 170 -18.97 5.73 11.59
N SER A 171 -18.89 5.29 10.34
CA SER A 171 -19.96 4.65 9.57
C SER A 171 -19.55 3.23 9.12
N PRO A 172 -19.35 2.28 10.06
CA PRO A 172 -18.92 0.93 9.74
C PRO A 172 -19.98 0.17 8.95
N VAL A 173 -19.60 -0.53 7.90
CA VAL A 173 -20.47 -1.53 7.26
C VAL A 173 -20.47 -2.77 8.15
N VAL A 174 -21.62 -3.06 8.75
CA VAL A 174 -21.81 -4.16 9.70
C VAL A 174 -22.30 -5.45 9.05
N SER A 175 -23.07 -5.34 7.98
CA SER A 175 -23.54 -6.46 7.16
C SER A 175 -24.04 -5.98 5.81
N GLY A 176 -24.45 -6.89 4.96
CA GLY A 176 -25.08 -6.58 3.70
C GLY A 176 -25.70 -7.80 3.04
N ARG A 177 -26.33 -7.61 1.88
CA ARG A 177 -26.84 -8.69 1.05
C ARG A 177 -26.85 -8.29 -0.42
N VAL A 178 -26.61 -9.27 -1.26
CA VAL A 178 -26.73 -9.13 -2.71
C VAL A 178 -28.19 -9.31 -3.09
N GLU A 179 -28.72 -8.39 -3.89
CA GLU A 179 -30.06 -8.43 -4.48
C GLU A 179 -29.95 -8.36 -6.02
N ASP A 180 -31.01 -8.68 -6.74
CA ASP A 180 -30.99 -8.74 -8.21
C ASP A 180 -30.61 -7.40 -8.86
N ASP A 181 -30.98 -6.27 -8.21
CA ASP A 181 -30.80 -4.91 -8.72
C ASP A 181 -29.74 -4.09 -7.94
N GLY A 182 -28.91 -4.73 -7.12
CA GLY A 182 -27.83 -4.07 -6.38
C GLY A 182 -27.40 -4.79 -5.11
N ILE A 183 -26.63 -4.10 -4.30
CA ILE A 183 -26.10 -4.60 -3.04
C ILE A 183 -26.61 -3.70 -1.93
N VAL A 184 -27.29 -4.27 -0.96
CA VAL A 184 -27.73 -3.56 0.24
C VAL A 184 -26.63 -3.67 1.29
N LEU A 185 -26.24 -2.52 1.85
CA LEU A 185 -25.29 -2.41 2.95
C LEU A 185 -26.01 -1.88 4.18
N GLU A 186 -25.82 -2.52 5.31
CA GLU A 186 -26.26 -2.05 6.62
C GLU A 186 -25.10 -1.31 7.26
N VAL A 187 -25.27 -0.01 7.40
CA VAL A 187 -24.27 0.90 7.96
C VAL A 187 -24.61 1.13 9.42
N GLY A 188 -23.64 0.89 10.31
CA GLY A 188 -23.75 1.15 11.74
C GLY A 188 -23.32 2.59 12.09
N GLY A 189 -22.97 2.82 13.36
CA GLY A 189 -22.57 4.12 13.88
C GLY A 189 -23.69 4.80 14.67
N ALA A 190 -23.59 6.13 14.82
CA ALA A 190 -24.54 6.90 15.62
C ALA A 190 -25.93 6.97 15.00
N GLU A 191 -26.00 6.96 13.67
CA GLU A 191 -27.24 7.00 12.89
C GLU A 191 -27.26 5.81 11.92
N PRO A 192 -27.64 4.61 12.41
CA PRO A 192 -27.65 3.40 11.58
C PRO A 192 -28.65 3.54 10.42
N MET A 193 -28.20 3.09 9.23
CA MET A 193 -29.02 3.18 8.03
C MET A 193 -28.76 2.02 7.07
N SER A 194 -29.71 1.76 6.18
CA SER A 194 -29.53 0.84 5.06
C SER A 194 -29.40 1.64 3.76
N ILE A 195 -28.35 1.36 3.00
CA ILE A 195 -28.17 1.92 1.65
C ILE A 195 -28.18 0.81 0.62
N LYS A 196 -28.70 1.08 -0.57
CA LYS A 196 -28.68 0.15 -1.71
C LYS A 196 -27.84 0.73 -2.84
N CYS A 197 -26.77 0.03 -3.19
CA CYS A 197 -25.77 0.50 -4.14
C CYS A 197 -25.79 -0.35 -5.41
N GLY A 198 -25.65 0.32 -6.56
CA GLY A 198 -25.42 -0.36 -7.84
C GLY A 198 -23.99 -0.92 -7.94
N MET A 199 -23.06 -0.23 -7.31
CA MET A 199 -21.63 -0.58 -7.26
C MET A 199 -21.09 -0.48 -5.84
N VAL A 200 -20.26 -1.45 -5.45
CA VAL A 200 -19.59 -1.49 -4.14
C VAL A 200 -18.11 -1.83 -4.34
N VAL A 201 -17.22 -1.05 -3.75
CA VAL A 201 -15.80 -1.34 -3.70
C VAL A 201 -15.36 -1.55 -2.25
N ASN A 202 -14.95 -2.77 -1.93
CA ASN A 202 -14.42 -3.12 -0.62
C ASN A 202 -12.90 -2.87 -0.59
N SER A 203 -12.49 -1.74 -0.01
CA SER A 203 -11.09 -1.30 0.14
C SER A 203 -10.65 -1.19 1.61
N THR A 204 -11.24 -2.01 2.49
CA THR A 204 -11.08 -1.94 3.95
C THR A 204 -9.78 -2.54 4.49
N GLY A 205 -8.79 -2.77 3.63
CA GLY A 205 -7.46 -3.24 4.02
C GLY A 205 -7.50 -4.58 4.75
N PHE A 206 -7.09 -4.63 6.02
CA PHE A 206 -7.11 -5.88 6.78
C PHE A 206 -8.50 -6.32 7.28
N ASN A 207 -9.54 -5.51 7.07
CA ASN A 207 -10.93 -5.90 7.32
C ASN A 207 -11.65 -6.38 6.04
N ALA A 208 -10.98 -6.39 4.88
CA ALA A 208 -11.61 -6.68 3.59
C ALA A 208 -12.30 -8.06 3.56
N GLN A 209 -11.67 -9.07 4.15
CA GLN A 209 -12.26 -10.40 4.24
C GLN A 209 -13.45 -10.47 5.20
N ALA A 210 -13.41 -9.74 6.31
CA ALA A 210 -14.51 -9.68 7.28
C ALA A 210 -15.73 -9.00 6.66
N VAL A 211 -15.52 -7.86 5.99
CA VAL A 211 -16.59 -7.15 5.26
C VAL A 211 -17.18 -8.03 4.15
N ALA A 212 -16.35 -8.69 3.33
CA ALA A 212 -16.85 -9.58 2.29
C ALA A 212 -17.68 -10.72 2.85
N ARG A 213 -17.29 -11.33 3.98
CA ARG A 213 -18.04 -12.40 4.64
C ARG A 213 -19.33 -11.92 5.30
N SER A 214 -19.45 -10.65 5.67
CA SER A 214 -20.66 -10.08 6.25
C SER A 214 -21.75 -9.75 5.21
N ILE A 215 -21.42 -9.79 3.92
CA ILE A 215 -22.38 -9.55 2.83
C ILE A 215 -22.92 -10.90 2.33
N ALA A 216 -24.17 -11.18 2.65
CA ALA A 216 -24.86 -12.39 2.19
C ALA A 216 -24.95 -12.42 0.66
N GLY A 217 -24.66 -13.57 0.06
CA GLY A 217 -24.62 -13.75 -1.39
C GLY A 217 -23.21 -13.71 -1.99
N ILE A 218 -22.19 -13.32 -1.24
CA ILE A 218 -20.77 -13.51 -1.65
C ILE A 218 -20.36 -14.96 -1.33
N PRO A 219 -19.84 -15.74 -2.30
CA PRO A 219 -19.43 -17.11 -2.06
C PRO A 219 -18.25 -17.16 -1.08
N PRO A 220 -18.35 -17.89 0.06
CA PRO A 220 -17.29 -17.91 1.08
C PRO A 220 -15.92 -18.39 0.53
N GLN A 221 -15.92 -19.27 -0.48
CA GLN A 221 -14.71 -19.80 -1.12
C GLN A 221 -13.97 -18.76 -1.95
N SER A 222 -14.61 -17.66 -2.35
CA SER A 222 -13.94 -16.56 -3.07
C SER A 222 -13.15 -15.64 -2.14
N VAL A 223 -13.39 -15.71 -0.82
CA VAL A 223 -12.75 -14.84 0.16
C VAL A 223 -11.45 -15.47 0.66
N PRO A 224 -10.27 -14.88 0.39
CA PRO A 224 -8.98 -15.44 0.80
C PRO A 224 -8.82 -15.46 2.34
N PRO A 225 -7.84 -16.19 2.87
CA PRO A 225 -7.54 -16.18 4.30
C PRO A 225 -7.08 -14.78 4.77
N THR A 226 -7.22 -14.54 6.07
CA THR A 226 -6.78 -13.31 6.72
C THR A 226 -5.59 -13.61 7.61
N HIS A 227 -4.50 -12.90 7.40
CA HIS A 227 -3.31 -12.92 8.24
C HIS A 227 -2.79 -11.51 8.43
N TYR A 228 -2.03 -11.29 9.51
CA TYR A 228 -1.46 -9.99 9.84
C TYR A 228 0.04 -10.11 10.07
N ALA A 229 0.79 -9.17 9.54
CA ALA A 229 2.21 -9.04 9.82
C ALA A 229 2.54 -7.62 10.29
N ILE A 230 2.99 -7.51 11.53
CA ILE A 230 3.44 -6.25 12.10
C ILE A 230 4.89 -5.98 11.67
N GLY A 231 5.21 -4.71 11.47
CA GLY A 231 6.55 -4.22 11.26
C GLY A 231 6.85 -3.08 12.23
N HIS A 232 8.03 -3.11 12.83
CA HIS A 232 8.50 -2.10 13.76
C HIS A 232 9.43 -1.12 13.05
N TYR A 233 9.37 0.14 13.46
CA TYR A 233 10.26 1.18 12.97
C TYR A 233 10.98 1.82 14.15
N TYR A 234 12.31 1.88 14.06
CA TYR A 234 13.15 2.66 14.97
C TYR A 234 13.56 3.95 14.28
N THR A 235 13.69 5.02 15.04
CA THR A 235 14.26 6.30 14.58
C THR A 235 15.69 6.44 15.05
N LEU A 236 16.52 7.13 14.27
CA LEU A 236 17.88 7.44 14.63
C LEU A 236 17.94 8.75 15.43
N SER A 237 18.61 8.71 16.59
CA SER A 237 18.94 9.93 17.31
C SER A 237 20.10 10.67 16.67
N GLY A 238 20.01 11.99 16.55
CA GLY A 238 21.06 12.86 16.00
C GLY A 238 20.90 13.15 14.50
N ALA A 239 21.99 13.60 13.88
CA ALA A 239 21.97 13.98 12.47
C ALA A 239 21.85 12.76 11.55
N ALA A 240 21.10 12.91 10.46
CA ALA A 240 20.95 11.87 9.45
C ALA A 240 22.28 11.63 8.71
N PRO A 241 22.84 10.42 8.74
CA PRO A 241 24.08 10.10 8.03
C PRO A 241 23.84 9.72 6.57
N PHE A 242 22.57 9.58 6.16
CA PHE A 242 22.17 9.14 4.83
C PHE A 242 21.52 10.27 4.04
N ARG A 243 21.71 10.23 2.74
CA ARG A 243 21.14 11.19 1.78
C ARG A 243 20.04 10.56 0.94
N ARG A 244 19.98 9.22 0.89
CA ARG A 244 19.04 8.41 0.12
C ARG A 244 18.50 7.27 0.95
N LEU A 245 17.49 6.59 0.41
CA LEU A 245 17.02 5.35 0.99
C LEU A 245 18.06 4.24 0.76
N ILE A 246 18.36 3.44 1.78
CA ILE A 246 19.31 2.33 1.70
C ILE A 246 18.58 1.04 1.96
N TYR A 247 18.58 0.14 0.97
CA TYR A 247 17.90 -1.14 1.04
C TYR A 247 18.90 -2.26 0.82
N PRO A 248 19.26 -3.02 1.87
CA PRO A 248 20.07 -4.22 1.69
C PRO A 248 19.32 -5.28 0.90
N VAL A 249 20.06 -6.13 0.19
CA VAL A 249 19.49 -7.32 -0.46
C VAL A 249 18.85 -8.20 0.60
N ALA A 250 17.60 -8.65 0.34
CA ALA A 250 16.89 -9.54 1.23
C ALA A 250 17.62 -10.89 1.36
N ARG A 251 17.73 -11.39 2.61
CA ARG A 251 18.13 -12.76 2.90
C ARG A 251 16.91 -13.63 3.15
N GLN A 252 17.08 -14.97 3.06
CA GLN A 252 16.03 -15.95 3.33
C GLN A 252 15.16 -15.50 4.50
N ASP A 253 13.85 -15.38 4.26
CA ASP A 253 12.79 -15.05 5.22
C ASP A 253 12.74 -13.63 5.79
N TRP A 254 13.67 -12.73 5.43
CA TRP A 254 13.66 -11.36 5.94
C TRP A 254 14.03 -10.31 4.88
N LEU A 255 13.18 -9.29 4.72
CA LEU A 255 13.41 -8.18 3.77
C LEU A 255 14.61 -7.29 4.11
N GLY A 256 15.28 -7.52 5.26
CA GLY A 256 16.28 -6.62 5.81
C GLY A 256 15.66 -5.39 6.47
N VAL A 257 16.43 -4.71 7.33
CA VAL A 257 16.05 -3.41 7.88
C VAL A 257 16.47 -2.32 6.91
N HIS A 258 15.49 -1.63 6.36
CA HIS A 258 15.71 -0.56 5.39
C HIS A 258 15.99 0.78 6.09
N VAL A 259 16.73 1.68 5.43
CA VAL A 259 16.78 3.10 5.78
C VAL A 259 15.72 3.82 4.97
N THR A 260 14.83 4.53 5.66
CA THR A 260 13.98 5.56 5.07
C THR A 260 14.27 6.92 5.69
N ILE A 261 14.09 7.98 4.92
CA ILE A 261 14.24 9.35 5.38
C ILE A 261 12.90 10.03 5.17
N ASP A 262 12.33 10.65 6.19
CA ASP A 262 11.09 11.40 6.03
C ASP A 262 11.33 12.79 5.42
N LEU A 263 10.25 13.47 5.06
CA LEU A 263 10.32 14.83 4.49
C LEU A 263 10.90 15.89 5.44
N GLY A 264 11.04 15.56 6.72
CA GLY A 264 11.73 16.37 7.72
C GLY A 264 13.21 16.02 7.88
N GLY A 265 13.73 15.06 7.10
CA GLY A 265 15.12 14.61 7.15
C GLY A 265 15.42 13.62 8.27
N ARG A 266 14.43 13.10 9.00
CA ARG A 266 14.66 12.12 10.06
C ARG A 266 14.82 10.73 9.46
N VAL A 267 15.79 9.99 9.98
CA VAL A 267 16.03 8.59 9.58
C VAL A 267 15.16 7.64 10.37
N LYS A 268 14.53 6.72 9.65
CA LYS A 268 13.79 5.58 10.19
C LYS A 268 14.42 4.30 9.67
N PHE A 269 14.60 3.32 10.55
CA PHE A 269 15.04 1.98 10.21
C PHE A 269 13.86 1.02 10.32
N GLY A 270 13.64 0.23 9.29
CA GLY A 270 12.55 -0.73 9.24
C GLY A 270 11.79 -0.73 7.92
N PRO A 271 10.66 -1.42 7.88
CA PRO A 271 10.16 -2.25 8.96
C PRO A 271 10.81 -3.64 8.97
N ASP A 272 10.77 -4.29 10.11
CA ASP A 272 10.93 -5.74 10.19
C ASP A 272 9.63 -6.48 9.81
N LEU A 273 9.55 -7.77 10.14
CA LEU A 273 8.34 -8.56 9.96
C LEU A 273 8.15 -9.55 11.11
N ALA A 274 7.00 -9.48 11.76
CA ALA A 274 6.53 -10.48 12.71
C ALA A 274 5.06 -10.81 12.44
N TRP A 275 4.72 -12.11 12.49
CA TRP A 275 3.33 -12.54 12.34
C TRP A 275 2.59 -12.35 13.66
N ILE A 276 1.33 -11.91 13.58
CA ILE A 276 0.45 -11.66 14.73
C ILE A 276 -0.96 -12.20 14.42
N ASP A 277 -1.66 -12.63 15.48
CA ASP A 277 -2.99 -13.24 15.33
C ASP A 277 -4.12 -12.21 15.26
N ARG A 278 -3.87 -11.00 15.74
CA ARG A 278 -4.85 -9.90 15.76
C ARG A 278 -4.16 -8.55 15.55
N VAL A 279 -4.93 -7.56 15.15
CA VAL A 279 -4.46 -6.17 15.04
C VAL A 279 -4.10 -5.65 16.42
N ASP A 280 -2.80 -5.39 16.64
CA ASP A 280 -2.24 -4.85 17.88
C ASP A 280 -1.00 -4.03 17.52
N TYR A 281 -1.04 -2.74 17.78
CA TYR A 281 0.03 -1.80 17.44
C TYR A 281 1.08 -1.62 18.53
N ARG A 282 1.07 -2.44 19.59
CA ARG A 282 2.07 -2.34 20.66
C ARG A 282 3.46 -2.59 20.10
N PHE A 283 4.40 -1.73 20.52
CA PHE A 283 5.79 -1.86 20.11
C PHE A 283 6.48 -2.95 20.94
N ASP A 284 7.20 -3.85 20.27
CA ASP A 284 8.00 -4.89 20.92
C ASP A 284 9.46 -4.46 20.98
N GLU A 285 9.88 -3.91 22.15
CA GLU A 285 11.24 -3.44 22.37
C GLU A 285 12.30 -4.56 22.38
N SER A 286 11.89 -5.81 22.58
CA SER A 286 12.82 -6.96 22.55
C SER A 286 13.49 -7.16 21.18
N ARG A 287 12.96 -6.53 20.14
CA ARG A 287 13.49 -6.61 18.76
C ARG A 287 14.70 -5.70 18.52
N GLU A 288 15.03 -4.79 19.43
CA GLU A 288 16.10 -3.80 19.28
C GLU A 288 17.44 -4.42 18.89
N ALA A 289 17.85 -5.49 19.57
CA ALA A 289 19.12 -6.16 19.29
C ALA A 289 19.21 -6.69 17.86
N ALA A 290 18.10 -7.21 17.30
CA ALA A 290 18.03 -7.68 15.92
C ALA A 290 18.16 -6.51 14.92
N PHE A 291 17.59 -5.34 15.25
CA PHE A 291 17.75 -4.12 14.46
C PHE A 291 19.21 -3.65 14.43
N TYR A 292 19.89 -3.57 15.59
CA TYR A 292 21.31 -3.22 15.64
C TYR A 292 22.16 -4.16 14.78
N HIS A 293 21.92 -5.47 14.90
CA HIS A 293 22.63 -6.47 14.12
C HIS A 293 22.42 -6.26 12.59
N ALA A 294 21.20 -6.07 12.17
CA ALA A 294 20.86 -5.91 10.76
C ALA A 294 21.41 -4.60 10.17
N ILE A 295 21.27 -3.50 10.89
CA ILE A 295 21.70 -2.16 10.43
C ILE A 295 23.22 -2.09 10.35
N ARG A 296 23.94 -2.63 11.34
CA ARG A 296 25.41 -2.60 11.37
C ARG A 296 26.09 -3.35 10.23
N ARG A 297 25.36 -4.20 9.52
CA ARG A 297 25.89 -4.85 8.31
C ARG A 297 26.22 -3.86 7.21
N TYR A 298 25.43 -2.80 7.08
CA TYR A 298 25.65 -1.73 6.07
C TYR A 298 25.98 -0.37 6.68
N TYR A 299 25.72 -0.17 7.98
CA TYR A 299 26.07 1.03 8.73
C TYR A 299 26.79 0.66 10.04
N PRO A 300 28.07 0.27 9.98
CA PRO A 300 28.83 -0.16 11.17
C PRO A 300 29.06 0.97 12.19
N GLY A 301 28.94 2.24 11.77
CA GLY A 301 29.04 3.41 12.63
C GLY A 301 27.84 3.63 13.59
N LEU A 302 26.81 2.79 13.55
CA LEU A 302 25.66 2.89 14.45
C LEU A 302 26.07 2.66 15.91
N LYS A 303 25.96 3.70 16.73
CA LYS A 303 26.33 3.65 18.17
C LYS A 303 25.23 2.96 18.97
N ASP A 304 25.63 2.30 20.07
CA ASP A 304 24.67 1.75 21.05
C ASP A 304 23.82 2.89 21.64
N GLY A 305 22.53 2.61 21.86
CA GLY A 305 21.56 3.58 22.38
C GLY A 305 21.10 4.64 21.38
N ALA A 306 21.54 4.57 20.10
CA ALA A 306 21.15 5.55 19.08
C ALA A 306 19.76 5.26 18.47
N LEU A 307 19.25 4.03 18.60
CA LEU A 307 17.92 3.67 18.14
C LEU A 307 16.87 4.04 19.19
N GLN A 308 15.79 4.68 18.75
CA GLN A 308 14.65 5.00 19.58
C GLN A 308 13.40 4.33 19.01
N PRO A 309 12.56 3.68 19.82
CA PRO A 309 11.28 3.16 19.36
C PRO A 309 10.47 4.23 18.63
N GLY A 310 10.01 3.92 17.44
CA GLY A 310 9.20 4.82 16.62
C GLY A 310 7.72 4.39 16.63
N TYR A 311 7.29 3.76 15.57
CA TYR A 311 5.92 3.28 15.44
C TYR A 311 5.91 1.87 14.83
N THR A 312 4.71 1.26 14.82
CA THR A 312 4.45 -0.01 14.16
C THR A 312 3.44 0.16 13.04
N GLY A 313 3.54 -0.68 12.02
CA GLY A 313 2.56 -0.79 10.95
C GLY A 313 2.16 -2.25 10.74
N ILE A 314 0.89 -2.51 10.38
CA ILE A 314 0.39 -3.85 10.13
C ILE A 314 0.06 -3.99 8.65
N ARG A 315 0.55 -5.08 8.05
CA ARG A 315 0.27 -5.43 6.66
C ARG A 315 -0.89 -6.40 6.57
N PRO A 316 -1.91 -6.13 5.72
CA PRO A 316 -2.96 -7.10 5.41
C PRO A 316 -2.36 -8.23 4.56
N LYS A 317 -2.24 -9.42 5.13
CA LYS A 317 -1.71 -10.59 4.45
C LYS A 317 -2.84 -11.55 4.08
N ILE A 318 -2.73 -12.17 2.90
CA ILE A 318 -3.64 -13.21 2.41
C ILE A 318 -2.93 -14.57 2.30
N HIS A 319 -1.79 -14.70 2.95
CA HIS A 319 -0.99 -15.92 3.07
C HIS A 319 -0.38 -15.98 4.47
N GLY A 320 -0.15 -17.19 4.95
CA GLY A 320 0.48 -17.44 6.25
C GLY A 320 2.00 -17.47 6.22
N PRO A 321 2.64 -17.67 7.39
CA PRO A 321 4.09 -17.84 7.51
C PRO A 321 4.60 -18.97 6.61
N GLY A 322 5.78 -18.81 6.02
CA GLY A 322 6.43 -19.83 5.16
C GLY A 322 5.78 -20.04 3.78
N GLN A 323 4.70 -19.34 3.47
CA GLN A 323 4.08 -19.38 2.14
C GLN A 323 4.65 -18.26 1.25
N PRO A 324 4.75 -18.47 -0.08
CA PRO A 324 5.15 -17.43 -1.01
C PRO A 324 4.20 -16.21 -0.92
N ALA A 325 4.77 -15.01 -0.97
CA ALA A 325 3.97 -13.79 -0.99
C ALA A 325 3.17 -13.69 -2.30
N PRO A 326 1.83 -13.66 -2.24
CA PRO A 326 1.00 -13.56 -3.43
C PRO A 326 1.03 -12.14 -4.02
N ASP A 327 0.49 -12.03 -5.22
CA ASP A 327 0.18 -10.75 -5.85
C ASP A 327 -0.99 -10.03 -5.14
N PHE A 328 -1.33 -8.82 -5.56
CA PHE A 328 -2.61 -8.21 -5.22
C PHE A 328 -3.76 -9.07 -5.73
N VAL A 329 -4.77 -9.24 -4.91
CA VAL A 329 -6.00 -9.93 -5.30
C VAL A 329 -7.11 -8.87 -5.41
N ILE A 330 -7.45 -8.55 -6.65
CA ILE A 330 -8.53 -7.63 -7.02
C ILE A 330 -9.57 -8.47 -7.74
N GLN A 331 -10.70 -8.72 -7.07
CA GLN A 331 -11.76 -9.60 -7.56
C GLN A 331 -12.96 -8.80 -8.04
N ASP A 332 -13.54 -9.24 -9.13
CA ASP A 332 -14.80 -8.73 -9.68
C ASP A 332 -15.84 -9.85 -9.87
N GLN A 333 -16.90 -9.56 -10.60
CA GLN A 333 -17.98 -10.51 -10.91
C GLN A 333 -17.47 -11.83 -11.52
N ARG A 334 -16.34 -11.84 -12.21
CA ARG A 334 -15.78 -13.07 -12.83
C ARG A 334 -15.25 -14.04 -11.80
N ASP A 335 -14.86 -13.53 -10.62
CA ASP A 335 -14.26 -14.31 -9.54
C ASP A 335 -15.30 -14.82 -8.53
N HIS A 336 -16.31 -13.99 -8.22
CA HIS A 336 -17.29 -14.28 -7.16
C HIS A 336 -18.75 -14.25 -7.62
N GLY A 337 -19.04 -13.95 -8.88
CA GLY A 337 -20.40 -13.99 -9.45
C GLY A 337 -21.29 -12.78 -9.13
N VAL A 338 -20.87 -11.85 -8.26
CA VAL A 338 -21.67 -10.70 -7.81
C VAL A 338 -21.44 -9.50 -8.69
N ALA A 339 -22.47 -9.07 -9.44
CA ALA A 339 -22.38 -7.92 -10.31
C ALA A 339 -22.25 -6.61 -9.55
N GLY A 340 -21.33 -5.72 -9.97
CA GLY A 340 -21.12 -4.41 -9.36
C GLY A 340 -20.28 -4.44 -8.08
N LEU A 341 -19.78 -5.60 -7.63
CA LEU A 341 -18.85 -5.70 -6.51
C LEU A 341 -17.41 -5.82 -6.98
N VAL A 342 -16.52 -5.06 -6.35
CA VAL A 342 -15.06 -5.25 -6.43
C VAL A 342 -14.49 -5.37 -5.04
N ASN A 343 -13.75 -6.46 -4.76
CA ASN A 343 -13.04 -6.68 -3.51
C ASN A 343 -11.53 -6.52 -3.70
N LEU A 344 -10.87 -5.78 -2.79
CA LEU A 344 -9.44 -5.56 -2.78
C LEU A 344 -8.82 -6.28 -1.58
N TYR A 345 -8.06 -7.35 -1.83
CA TYR A 345 -7.41 -8.13 -0.79
C TYR A 345 -5.90 -8.08 -0.90
N GLY A 346 -5.22 -8.06 0.24
CA GLY A 346 -3.76 -8.10 0.28
C GLY A 346 -3.08 -6.86 -0.31
N ILE A 347 -3.78 -5.71 -0.30
CA ILE A 347 -3.21 -4.44 -0.77
C ILE A 347 -2.27 -3.89 0.30
N GLU A 348 -1.07 -4.43 0.33
CA GLU A 348 0.08 -3.97 1.12
C GLU A 348 1.05 -3.16 0.25
N SER A 349 2.36 -3.11 0.55
CA SER A 349 3.34 -2.52 -0.40
C SER A 349 3.28 -3.25 -1.75
N PRO A 350 3.16 -2.51 -2.85
CA PRO A 350 3.29 -1.06 -3.05
C PRO A 350 1.96 -0.27 -3.13
N GLY A 351 0.95 -0.62 -2.35
CA GLY A 351 -0.42 -0.07 -2.44
C GLY A 351 -0.50 1.46 -2.47
N LEU A 352 0.29 2.16 -1.64
CA LEU A 352 0.36 3.62 -1.65
C LEU A 352 0.84 4.15 -3.01
N THR A 353 1.96 3.65 -3.50
CA THR A 353 2.51 4.04 -4.82
C THR A 353 1.55 3.70 -5.96
N SER A 354 0.86 2.57 -5.84
CA SER A 354 -0.04 2.05 -6.88
C SER A 354 -1.44 2.64 -6.82
N SER A 355 -1.78 3.46 -5.83
CA SER A 355 -3.17 3.83 -5.50
C SER A 355 -3.97 4.39 -6.68
N LEU A 356 -3.39 5.29 -7.47
CA LEU A 356 -4.03 5.83 -8.68
C LEU A 356 -4.23 4.76 -9.76
N ALA A 357 -3.23 3.92 -10.00
CA ALA A 357 -3.34 2.84 -10.99
C ALA A 357 -4.31 1.73 -10.55
N VAL A 358 -4.40 1.46 -9.24
CA VAL A 358 -5.44 0.58 -8.68
C VAL A 358 -6.83 1.18 -8.90
N ALA A 359 -6.99 2.49 -8.68
CA ALA A 359 -8.26 3.18 -8.89
C ALA A 359 -8.72 3.10 -10.36
N ASP A 360 -7.81 3.33 -11.32
CA ASP A 360 -8.10 3.17 -12.74
C ASP A 360 -8.47 1.73 -13.10
N HIS A 361 -7.76 0.76 -12.53
CA HIS A 361 -8.04 -0.66 -12.72
C HIS A 361 -9.43 -1.04 -12.19
N VAL A 362 -9.79 -0.59 -10.98
CA VAL A 362 -11.11 -0.83 -10.38
C VAL A 362 -12.23 -0.18 -11.22
N ALA A 363 -12.03 1.06 -11.67
CA ALA A 363 -13.01 1.74 -12.50
C ALA A 363 -13.27 0.97 -13.80
N ALA A 364 -12.22 0.48 -14.46
CA ALA A 364 -12.35 -0.34 -15.68
C ALA A 364 -13.12 -1.66 -15.44
N LEU A 365 -12.93 -2.31 -14.29
CA LEU A 365 -13.68 -3.52 -13.93
C LEU A 365 -15.17 -3.22 -13.75
N LEU A 366 -15.52 -2.10 -13.12
CA LEU A 366 -16.92 -1.69 -12.91
C LEU A 366 -17.60 -1.26 -14.21
N GLU A 367 -16.90 -0.61 -15.14
CA GLU A 367 -17.44 -0.23 -16.46
C GLU A 367 -17.79 -1.45 -17.32
N VAL A 368 -16.95 -2.48 -17.33
CA VAL A 368 -17.24 -3.75 -18.05
C VAL A 368 -18.45 -4.45 -17.46
N ALA A 369 -18.66 -4.37 -16.14
CA ALA A 369 -19.83 -4.96 -15.49
C ALA A 369 -21.14 -4.21 -15.85
N SER A 370 -21.09 -2.88 -16.00
CA SER A 370 -22.26 -2.04 -16.35
C SER A 370 -22.72 -2.28 -17.78
N SER A 371 -21.79 -2.33 -18.75
CA SER A 371 -22.10 -2.54 -20.17
C SER A 371 -22.75 -3.90 -20.45
N ARG A 372 -22.47 -4.91 -19.65
CA ARG A 372 -23.12 -6.25 -19.76
C ARG A 372 -24.55 -6.26 -19.24
N ARG A 373 -24.90 -5.40 -18.26
CA ARG A 373 -26.28 -5.27 -17.79
C ARG A 373 -27.17 -4.62 -18.83
N GLU A 374 -26.69 -3.60 -19.56
CA GLU A 374 -27.45 -2.92 -20.61
C GLU A 374 -27.65 -3.79 -21.85
N GLY A 375 -26.72 -4.69 -22.17
CA GLY A 375 -26.80 -5.61 -23.31
C GLY A 375 -27.65 -6.89 -23.08
N SER A 376 -28.16 -7.12 -21.85
CA SER A 376 -28.93 -8.30 -21.49
C SER A 376 -30.43 -8.04 -21.29
N VAL A 377 -30.93 -6.86 -21.69
CA VAL A 377 -32.37 -6.59 -21.77
C VAL A 377 -32.88 -7.15 -23.09
N PRO A 378 -33.80 -8.16 -23.08
CA PRO A 378 -34.36 -8.76 -24.27
C PRO A 378 -35.34 -7.83 -25.01
#